data_e66755eebd9575ec68b2ec39c5e94bc3
#
_entry.id   e66755eebd9575ec68b2ec39c5e94bc3
#
_cell.length_a   1.000
_cell.length_b   1.000
_cell.length_c   1.000
_cell.angle_alpha   90.00
_cell.angle_beta   90.00
_cell.angle_gamma   90.00
#
_symmetry.space_group_name_H-M   'P 1'
#
loop_
_entity.id
_entity.type
_entity.pdbx_description
1 polymer ?
#
loop_
_entity_poly.entity_id
_entity_poly.type
_entity_poly.pdbx_seq_one_letter_code
_entity_poly.pdbx_strand_id
1 'polypeptide(L)'
;MNRPALPRRLLLAAALAATTLSATLAPLPALAKDITLLNVSYDPTREFYADVNKAFAAQWKARTGDTVTIRQSHGGSGKQARSVIDGLEADVVTLALAYDIDELSDKARLIPADWQKRLKHNSSPYTSTIVFLVRKGNPKGIQDWDDLVKPGIGVITPNPKTSGGARWNYLAAWGWAQKKYGSQAQAQQYVARLLANVPVLDSGARGATTTFVERGVGDVLLAWENEALLALKELGPDKFDIVAPSVSILAEPPVTVVDKVVDKRGTRAVAQAYLDFLYSPTGQDLAGQNYYRPIDASAAAKYARQFPKVELFTIDQAFGGWAKAQKTHFADGGTFDQIYTRK
;
A
#
# COMPACT_ATOMS: atom_id res chain seq x y z
N MET A 1 44.43 -80.61 -46.14
CA MET A 1 44.13 -80.02 -44.82
C MET A 1 43.07 -79.00 -45.03
N ASN A 2 41.79 -79.38 -44.79
CA ASN A 2 40.59 -78.56 -44.99
C ASN A 2 40.30 -77.70 -43.77
N ARG A 3 40.12 -76.39 -43.98
CA ARG A 3 39.54 -75.52 -43.02
C ARG A 3 38.06 -75.30 -43.39
N PRO A 4 37.08 -75.49 -42.45
CA PRO A 4 35.67 -75.26 -42.76
C PRO A 4 35.37 -73.78 -42.67
N ALA A 5 34.57 -73.31 -43.65
CA ALA A 5 34.02 -71.97 -43.69
C ALA A 5 32.78 -71.84 -42.71
N LEU A 6 32.79 -70.83 -41.82
CA LEU A 6 31.64 -70.50 -41.00
C LEU A 6 30.55 -69.82 -41.83
N PRO A 7 29.29 -70.11 -41.60
CA PRO A 7 28.17 -69.60 -42.39
C PRO A 7 27.83 -68.11 -42.04
N ARG A 8 27.75 -67.33 -43.11
CA ARG A 8 27.43 -65.88 -43.14
C ARG A 8 26.07 -65.45 -42.64
N ARG A 9 25.36 -66.34 -41.92
CA ARG A 9 23.95 -66.12 -41.48
C ARG A 9 23.78 -65.68 -40.04
N LEU A 10 24.83 -65.53 -39.27
CA LEU A 10 24.79 -65.12 -37.86
C LEU A 10 25.17 -63.68 -37.58
N LEU A 11 25.47 -62.86 -38.60
CA LEU A 11 25.83 -61.43 -38.45
C LEU A 11 24.66 -60.46 -38.74
N LEU A 12 23.49 -60.95 -39.13
CA LEU A 12 22.32 -60.12 -39.40
C LEU A 12 21.30 -60.08 -38.25
N ALA A 13 21.45 -60.87 -37.20
CA ALA A 13 20.53 -60.88 -36.05
C ALA A 13 20.97 -59.97 -34.90
N ALA A 14 22.20 -59.46 -34.90
CA ALA A 14 22.72 -58.56 -33.84
C ALA A 14 22.57 -57.05 -34.15
N ALA A 15 22.13 -56.69 -35.36
CA ALA A 15 21.98 -55.28 -35.77
C ALA A 15 20.54 -54.75 -35.61
N LEU A 16 19.56 -55.57 -35.27
CA LEU A 16 18.13 -55.16 -35.10
C LEU A 16 17.67 -54.97 -33.63
N ALA A 17 18.56 -55.20 -32.65
CA ALA A 17 18.20 -55.04 -31.24
C ALA A 17 18.71 -53.75 -30.60
N ALA A 18 19.31 -52.83 -31.34
CA ALA A 18 19.91 -51.61 -30.81
C ALA A 18 19.12 -50.28 -31.13
N THR A 19 17.92 -50.39 -31.74
CA THR A 19 17.19 -49.19 -32.21
C THR A 19 15.81 -48.99 -31.57
N THR A 20 15.54 -49.52 -30.37
CA THR A 20 14.22 -49.25 -29.70
C THR A 20 14.37 -49.00 -28.23
N LEU A 21 15.20 -48.04 -27.80
CA LEU A 21 15.12 -47.48 -26.45
C LEU A 21 15.52 -46.01 -26.42
N SER A 22 15.05 -45.25 -27.40
CA SER A 22 14.86 -43.81 -27.19
C SER A 22 13.49 -43.64 -26.53
N ALA A 23 13.40 -44.01 -25.25
CA ALA A 23 12.29 -43.59 -24.42
C ALA A 23 12.33 -42.08 -24.40
N THR A 24 11.46 -41.43 -25.14
CA THR A 24 11.15 -40.02 -24.98
C THR A 24 10.74 -39.87 -23.55
N LEU A 25 11.63 -39.33 -22.69
CA LEU A 25 11.25 -38.76 -21.40
C LEU A 25 10.32 -37.58 -21.72
N ALA A 26 9.04 -37.87 -21.93
CA ALA A 26 8.02 -36.85 -21.90
C ALA A 26 8.12 -36.17 -20.52
N PRO A 27 8.29 -34.86 -20.45
CA PRO A 27 8.31 -34.18 -19.17
C PRO A 27 6.98 -34.54 -18.46
N LEU A 28 7.07 -35.16 -17.29
CA LEU A 28 5.91 -35.39 -16.44
C LEU A 28 5.25 -34.02 -16.24
N PRO A 29 3.93 -33.90 -16.44
CA PRO A 29 3.24 -32.64 -16.18
C PRO A 29 3.52 -32.29 -14.72
N ALA A 30 4.18 -31.16 -14.49
CA ALA A 30 4.38 -30.64 -13.15
C ALA A 30 3.00 -30.52 -12.51
N LEU A 31 2.76 -31.19 -11.38
CA LEU A 31 1.52 -31.07 -10.65
C LEU A 31 1.33 -29.61 -10.27
N ALA A 32 0.15 -29.08 -10.60
CA ALA A 32 -0.24 -27.73 -10.21
C ALA A 32 -0.17 -27.58 -8.68
N LYS A 33 0.43 -26.49 -8.23
CA LYS A 33 0.61 -26.21 -6.80
C LYS A 33 -0.51 -25.28 -6.30
N ASP A 34 -0.88 -25.50 -5.04
CA ASP A 34 -1.70 -24.54 -4.28
C ASP A 34 -0.78 -23.70 -3.38
N ILE A 35 -0.71 -22.40 -3.67
CA ILE A 35 0.18 -21.47 -2.99
C ILE A 35 -0.68 -20.46 -2.22
N THR A 36 -0.34 -20.20 -0.97
CA THR A 36 -0.98 -19.15 -0.17
C THR A 36 0.03 -18.09 0.17
N LEU A 37 -0.29 -16.82 -0.15
CA LEU A 37 0.42 -15.63 0.30
C LEU A 37 -0.37 -14.91 1.39
N LEU A 38 0.34 -14.22 2.28
CA LEU A 38 -0.25 -13.23 3.19
C LEU A 38 0.26 -11.83 2.81
N ASN A 39 -0.66 -10.95 2.42
CA ASN A 39 -0.41 -9.52 2.25
C ASN A 39 -0.85 -8.78 3.52
N VAL A 40 0.09 -8.18 4.21
CA VAL A 40 -0.17 -7.30 5.36
C VAL A 40 -0.17 -5.85 4.88
N SER A 41 -1.35 -5.20 4.97
CA SER A 41 -1.62 -3.89 4.39
C SER A 41 -2.26 -2.93 5.39
N TYR A 42 -2.62 -1.75 4.96
CA TYR A 42 -3.27 -0.73 5.77
C TYR A 42 -4.70 -0.45 5.28
N ASP A 43 -5.52 0.19 6.13
CA ASP A 43 -6.97 0.28 5.95
C ASP A 43 -7.46 0.75 4.56
N PRO A 44 -6.96 1.85 3.96
CA PRO A 44 -7.47 2.36 2.69
C PRO A 44 -7.34 1.45 1.47
N THR A 45 -6.58 0.36 1.57
CA THR A 45 -6.28 -0.53 0.43
C THR A 45 -7.18 -1.77 0.33
N ARG A 46 -8.16 -1.94 1.22
CA ARG A 46 -8.95 -3.19 1.31
C ARG A 46 -9.58 -3.60 -0.01
N GLU A 47 -10.30 -2.68 -0.63
CA GLU A 47 -11.05 -2.89 -1.86
C GLU A 47 -10.09 -3.06 -3.03
N PHE A 48 -9.06 -2.21 -3.11
CA PHE A 48 -8.02 -2.29 -4.13
C PHE A 48 -7.32 -3.66 -4.14
N TYR A 49 -6.86 -4.15 -2.99
CA TYR A 49 -6.20 -5.44 -2.95
C TYR A 49 -7.16 -6.63 -3.13
N ALA A 50 -8.46 -6.49 -2.87
CA ALA A 50 -9.42 -7.51 -3.26
C ALA A 50 -9.45 -7.69 -4.80
N ASP A 51 -9.48 -6.59 -5.54
CA ASP A 51 -9.45 -6.60 -7.01
C ASP A 51 -8.11 -7.09 -7.56
N VAL A 52 -6.99 -6.59 -7.02
CA VAL A 52 -5.64 -7.03 -7.37
C VAL A 52 -5.47 -8.53 -7.16
N ASN A 53 -5.88 -9.06 -6.01
CA ASN A 53 -5.75 -10.47 -5.67
C ASN A 53 -6.51 -11.36 -6.67
N LYS A 54 -7.73 -10.97 -7.02
CA LYS A 54 -8.55 -11.69 -8.00
C LYS A 54 -7.89 -11.71 -9.38
N ALA A 55 -7.43 -10.55 -9.85
CA ALA A 55 -6.81 -10.42 -11.17
C ALA A 55 -5.45 -11.13 -11.24
N PHE A 56 -4.60 -10.98 -10.22
CA PHE A 56 -3.31 -11.65 -10.14
C PHE A 56 -3.46 -13.16 -10.09
N ALA A 57 -4.35 -13.69 -9.24
CA ALA A 57 -4.58 -15.13 -9.13
C ALA A 57 -5.02 -15.76 -10.46
N ALA A 58 -5.91 -15.09 -11.19
CA ALA A 58 -6.34 -15.52 -12.52
C ALA A 58 -5.18 -15.53 -13.52
N GLN A 59 -4.38 -14.45 -13.56
CA GLN A 59 -3.21 -14.34 -14.44
C GLN A 59 -2.14 -15.38 -14.10
N TRP A 60 -1.86 -15.58 -12.82
CA TRP A 60 -0.88 -16.56 -12.36
C TRP A 60 -1.28 -17.98 -12.78
N LYS A 61 -2.53 -18.35 -12.55
CA LYS A 61 -3.07 -19.66 -12.95
C LYS A 61 -2.99 -19.88 -14.45
N ALA A 62 -3.36 -18.88 -15.25
CA ALA A 62 -3.29 -18.96 -16.71
C ALA A 62 -1.86 -19.15 -17.22
N ARG A 63 -0.86 -18.55 -16.53
CA ARG A 63 0.54 -18.59 -16.93
C ARG A 63 1.29 -19.85 -16.46
N THR A 64 0.97 -20.34 -15.26
CA THR A 64 1.76 -21.39 -14.59
C THR A 64 0.99 -22.70 -14.34
N GLY A 65 -0.34 -22.65 -14.36
CA GLY A 65 -1.20 -23.74 -13.91
C GLY A 65 -1.41 -23.78 -12.39
N ASP A 66 -0.59 -23.07 -11.61
CA ASP A 66 -0.67 -23.07 -10.14
C ASP A 66 -1.84 -22.19 -9.66
N THR A 67 -2.46 -22.59 -8.56
CA THR A 67 -3.49 -21.80 -7.87
C THR A 67 -2.83 -20.97 -6.78
N VAL A 68 -3.13 -19.66 -6.76
CA VAL A 68 -2.66 -18.75 -5.71
C VAL A 68 -3.84 -18.17 -4.95
N THR A 69 -3.79 -18.27 -3.62
CA THR A 69 -4.71 -17.60 -2.69
C THR A 69 -3.95 -16.53 -1.93
N ILE A 70 -4.38 -15.26 -2.05
CA ILE A 70 -3.78 -14.16 -1.31
C ILE A 70 -4.70 -13.79 -0.15
N ARG A 71 -4.26 -14.09 1.08
CA ARG A 71 -4.90 -13.64 2.31
C ARG A 71 -4.51 -12.20 2.61
N GLN A 72 -5.40 -11.45 3.25
CA GLN A 72 -5.19 -10.06 3.58
C GLN A 72 -5.30 -9.83 5.08
N SER A 73 -4.41 -8.98 5.62
CA SER A 73 -4.54 -8.38 6.95
C SER A 73 -4.53 -6.87 6.81
N HIS A 74 -5.55 -6.18 7.33
CA HIS A 74 -5.68 -4.73 7.24
C HIS A 74 -5.87 -4.10 8.61
N GLY A 75 -5.35 -2.88 8.77
CA GLY A 75 -5.45 -2.10 10.00
C GLY A 75 -4.63 -0.82 9.90
N GLY A 76 -4.40 -0.15 11.00
CA GLY A 76 -3.44 0.96 11.05
C GLY A 76 -2.04 0.50 10.66
N SER A 77 -1.35 1.18 9.75
CA SER A 77 -0.09 0.76 9.15
C SER A 77 1.00 0.46 10.17
N GLY A 78 1.23 1.35 11.16
CA GLY A 78 2.20 1.11 12.21
C GLY A 78 1.83 -0.07 13.13
N LYS A 79 0.52 -0.35 13.32
CA LYS A 79 0.07 -1.55 14.04
C LYS A 79 0.35 -2.82 13.22
N GLN A 80 0.14 -2.77 11.91
CA GLN A 80 0.42 -3.87 11.00
C GLN A 80 1.93 -4.18 10.94
N ALA A 81 2.79 -3.15 10.86
CA ALA A 81 4.24 -3.31 10.92
C ALA A 81 4.67 -4.04 12.21
N ARG A 82 4.16 -3.61 13.37
CA ARG A 82 4.43 -4.28 14.65
C ARG A 82 3.99 -5.72 14.66
N SER A 83 2.81 -6.05 14.11
CA SER A 83 2.35 -7.44 14.05
C SER A 83 3.32 -8.33 13.26
N VAL A 84 3.91 -7.82 12.17
CA VAL A 84 4.92 -8.56 11.39
C VAL A 84 6.23 -8.71 12.17
N ILE A 85 6.68 -7.64 12.86
CA ILE A 85 7.86 -7.68 13.73
C ILE A 85 7.66 -8.70 14.86
N ASP A 86 6.47 -8.77 15.42
CA ASP A 86 6.09 -9.68 16.52
C ASP A 86 5.81 -11.13 16.05
N GLY A 87 5.99 -11.42 14.76
CA GLY A 87 5.97 -12.79 14.23
C GLY A 87 4.83 -13.15 13.28
N LEU A 88 4.00 -12.20 12.85
CA LEU A 88 3.03 -12.48 11.78
C LEU A 88 3.77 -12.71 10.46
N GLU A 89 3.72 -13.94 9.96
CA GLU A 89 4.45 -14.37 8.76
C GLU A 89 3.83 -13.81 7.47
N ALA A 90 4.07 -12.53 7.19
CA ALA A 90 3.67 -11.89 5.96
C ALA A 90 4.63 -12.23 4.82
N ASP A 91 4.12 -12.63 3.66
CA ASP A 91 4.93 -12.79 2.44
C ASP A 91 5.28 -11.44 1.82
N VAL A 92 4.32 -10.53 1.84
CA VAL A 92 4.49 -9.15 1.38
C VAL A 92 3.88 -8.17 2.37
N VAL A 93 4.47 -6.99 2.45
CA VAL A 93 3.92 -5.84 3.17
C VAL A 93 3.66 -4.72 2.17
N THR A 94 2.49 -4.09 2.30
CA THR A 94 2.02 -2.99 1.45
C THR A 94 1.48 -1.91 2.37
N LEU A 95 2.40 -1.16 3.00
CA LEU A 95 2.09 -0.27 4.11
C LEU A 95 1.93 1.19 3.67
N ALA A 96 1.45 2.04 4.57
CA ALA A 96 1.12 3.41 4.24
C ALA A 96 2.34 4.32 4.00
N LEU A 97 3.50 3.98 4.56
CA LEU A 97 4.69 4.83 4.52
C LEU A 97 5.98 4.02 4.74
N ALA A 98 7.09 4.53 4.22
CA ALA A 98 8.36 3.82 4.20
C ALA A 98 8.89 3.50 5.61
N TYR A 99 8.75 4.41 6.58
CA TYR A 99 9.24 4.18 7.93
C TYR A 99 8.62 2.93 8.59
N ASP A 100 7.35 2.66 8.35
CA ASP A 100 6.71 1.45 8.90
C ASP A 100 7.35 0.16 8.34
N ILE A 101 7.86 0.19 7.11
CA ILE A 101 8.61 -0.92 6.51
C ILE A 101 10.07 -0.92 6.98
N ASP A 102 10.71 0.25 7.14
CA ASP A 102 12.06 0.36 7.70
C ASP A 102 12.17 -0.34 9.06
N GLU A 103 11.13 -0.25 9.89
CA GLU A 103 11.10 -0.94 11.19
C GLU A 103 11.22 -2.47 11.07
N LEU A 104 10.78 -3.09 9.98
CA LEU A 104 10.97 -4.53 9.73
C LEU A 104 12.46 -4.87 9.52
N SER A 105 13.22 -3.96 8.90
CA SER A 105 14.67 -4.07 8.77
C SER A 105 15.37 -3.82 10.11
N ASP A 106 15.10 -2.68 10.71
CA ASP A 106 15.85 -2.15 11.84
C ASP A 106 15.63 -2.98 13.13
N LYS A 107 14.37 -3.35 13.40
CA LYS A 107 13.99 -4.04 14.64
C LYS A 107 14.03 -5.56 14.54
N ALA A 108 13.69 -6.13 13.37
CA ALA A 108 13.53 -7.57 13.23
C ALA A 108 14.44 -8.20 12.17
N ARG A 109 15.14 -7.40 11.36
CA ARG A 109 16.02 -7.86 10.26
C ARG A 109 15.31 -8.83 9.31
N LEU A 110 14.04 -8.59 9.05
CA LEU A 110 13.21 -9.42 8.16
C LEU A 110 13.46 -9.12 6.68
N ILE A 111 13.94 -7.92 6.38
CA ILE A 111 14.26 -7.40 5.06
C ILE A 111 15.60 -6.65 5.10
N PRO A 112 16.32 -6.46 3.99
CA PRO A 112 17.53 -5.63 3.96
C PRO A 112 17.18 -4.14 4.04
N ALA A 113 18.13 -3.31 4.50
CA ALA A 113 17.96 -1.87 4.68
C ALA A 113 17.71 -1.09 3.38
N ASP A 114 18.15 -1.63 2.24
CA ASP A 114 17.97 -1.00 0.92
C ASP A 114 16.73 -1.50 0.16
N TRP A 115 15.77 -2.11 0.86
CA TRP A 115 14.55 -2.70 0.32
C TRP A 115 13.80 -1.78 -0.64
N GLN A 116 13.80 -0.47 -0.38
CA GLN A 116 13.05 0.54 -1.14
C GLN A 116 13.59 0.72 -2.57
N LYS A 117 14.84 0.30 -2.84
CA LYS A 117 15.47 0.37 -4.16
C LYS A 117 15.06 -0.77 -5.11
N ARG A 118 14.33 -1.77 -4.62
CA ARG A 118 14.02 -3.00 -5.36
C ARG A 118 13.02 -2.82 -6.50
N LEU A 119 12.08 -1.90 -6.32
CA LEU A 119 11.03 -1.62 -7.28
C LEU A 119 11.09 -0.14 -7.71
N LYS A 120 10.48 0.17 -8.85
CA LYS A 120 10.42 1.53 -9.38
C LYS A 120 9.71 2.49 -8.41
N HIS A 121 9.97 3.79 -8.55
CA HIS A 121 9.36 4.85 -7.75
C HIS A 121 9.51 4.62 -6.23
N ASN A 122 10.73 4.27 -5.79
CA ASN A 122 11.00 3.96 -4.39
C ASN A 122 10.05 2.89 -3.82
N SER A 123 9.76 1.87 -4.63
CA SER A 123 8.84 0.77 -4.31
C SER A 123 7.38 1.23 -4.05
N SER A 124 6.97 2.37 -4.60
CA SER A 124 5.59 2.89 -4.47
C SER A 124 4.86 2.76 -5.82
N PRO A 125 4.00 1.74 -5.99
CA PRO A 125 3.34 1.44 -7.28
C PRO A 125 2.18 2.38 -7.62
N TYR A 126 1.73 3.18 -6.69
CA TYR A 126 0.66 4.18 -6.84
C TYR A 126 0.84 5.28 -5.80
N THR A 127 0.13 6.38 -5.97
CA THR A 127 0.15 7.50 -5.02
C THR A 127 -1.27 7.92 -4.63
N SER A 128 -1.36 8.76 -3.61
CA SER A 128 -2.58 9.41 -3.16
C SER A 128 -2.25 10.76 -2.54
N THR A 129 -3.24 11.43 -2.00
CA THR A 129 -3.06 12.66 -1.22
C THR A 129 -4.12 12.78 -0.14
N ILE A 130 -4.06 13.83 0.66
CA ILE A 130 -5.04 14.12 1.70
C ILE A 130 -6.01 15.17 1.20
N VAL A 131 -7.30 14.87 1.34
CA VAL A 131 -8.42 15.75 1.03
C VAL A 131 -9.36 15.84 2.25
N PHE A 132 -10.36 16.70 2.17
CA PHE A 132 -11.38 16.85 3.19
C PHE A 132 -12.69 16.24 2.70
N LEU A 133 -13.24 15.28 3.44
CA LEU A 133 -14.61 14.83 3.26
C LEU A 133 -15.50 15.63 4.21
N VAL A 134 -16.45 16.37 3.67
CA VAL A 134 -17.36 17.24 4.44
C VAL A 134 -18.81 16.79 4.26
N ARG A 135 -19.69 17.23 5.16
CA ARG A 135 -21.13 17.00 5.04
C ARG A 135 -21.67 17.62 3.76
N LYS A 136 -22.72 17.03 3.17
CA LYS A 136 -23.33 17.52 1.93
C LYS A 136 -23.70 19.00 2.00
N GLY A 137 -23.36 19.74 0.94
CA GLY A 137 -23.55 21.17 0.86
C GLY A 137 -22.56 21.99 1.69
N ASN A 138 -21.59 21.33 2.32
CA ASN A 138 -20.53 21.97 3.10
C ASN A 138 -21.06 23.07 4.07
N PRO A 139 -21.93 22.71 5.02
CA PRO A 139 -22.65 23.71 5.85
C PRO A 139 -21.75 24.55 6.75
N LYS A 140 -20.50 24.13 6.97
CA LYS A 140 -19.49 24.86 7.73
C LYS A 140 -18.58 25.74 6.86
N GLY A 141 -18.76 25.70 5.53
CA GLY A 141 -17.99 26.53 4.59
C GLY A 141 -16.48 26.23 4.61
N ILE A 142 -16.11 24.95 4.81
CA ILE A 142 -14.71 24.52 4.85
C ILE A 142 -14.14 24.54 3.43
N GLN A 143 -13.09 25.32 3.18
CA GLN A 143 -12.45 25.46 1.86
C GLN A 143 -10.98 25.08 1.90
N ASP A 144 -10.29 25.36 3.01
CA ASP A 144 -8.86 25.07 3.15
C ASP A 144 -8.50 24.75 4.62
N TRP A 145 -7.25 24.48 4.87
CA TRP A 145 -6.69 24.08 6.16
C TRP A 145 -6.96 25.08 7.29
N ASP A 146 -6.99 26.40 7.01
CA ASP A 146 -7.25 27.41 8.03
C ASP A 146 -8.68 27.39 8.56
N ASP A 147 -9.62 26.81 7.82
CA ASP A 147 -10.97 26.63 8.30
C ASP A 147 -11.07 25.57 9.41
N LEU A 148 -10.13 24.61 9.43
CA LEU A 148 -10.11 23.48 10.37
C LEU A 148 -9.80 23.88 11.81
N VAL A 149 -9.25 25.08 12.02
CA VAL A 149 -8.94 25.61 13.37
C VAL A 149 -9.93 26.65 13.87
N LYS A 150 -11.02 26.87 13.12
CA LYS A 150 -12.12 27.77 13.55
C LYS A 150 -12.87 27.17 14.73
N PRO A 151 -13.40 28.00 15.63
CA PRO A 151 -14.25 27.53 16.72
C PRO A 151 -15.50 26.78 16.21
N GLY A 152 -15.84 25.67 16.85
CA GLY A 152 -17.04 24.88 16.50
C GLY A 152 -16.91 24.01 15.27
N ILE A 153 -15.69 23.78 14.77
CA ILE A 153 -15.39 22.80 13.74
C ILE A 153 -14.92 21.51 14.40
N GLY A 154 -15.60 20.40 14.16
CA GLY A 154 -15.18 19.06 14.59
C GLY A 154 -14.38 18.38 13.50
N VAL A 155 -13.09 18.11 13.74
CA VAL A 155 -12.17 17.45 12.81
C VAL A 155 -12.02 15.99 13.18
N ILE A 156 -12.20 15.09 12.22
CA ILE A 156 -11.98 13.66 12.41
C ILE A 156 -10.69 13.25 11.66
N THR A 157 -9.83 12.58 12.39
CA THR A 157 -8.57 11.99 11.88
C THR A 157 -8.16 10.83 12.78
N PRO A 158 -7.51 9.78 12.27
CA PRO A 158 -7.04 8.71 13.13
C PRO A 158 -5.77 9.09 13.92
N ASN A 159 -5.34 8.20 14.80
CA ASN A 159 -4.21 8.41 15.70
C ASN A 159 -2.87 8.18 14.98
N PRO A 160 -1.95 9.14 14.87
CA PRO A 160 -0.66 8.96 14.19
C PRO A 160 0.29 7.98 14.91
N LYS A 161 0.04 7.62 16.17
CA LYS A 161 0.80 6.57 16.87
C LYS A 161 0.49 5.16 16.35
N THR A 162 -0.65 4.95 15.70
CA THR A 162 -1.09 3.63 15.22
C THR A 162 -1.38 3.59 13.71
N SER A 163 -1.76 4.73 13.12
CA SER A 163 -2.17 4.88 11.74
C SER A 163 -1.13 5.63 10.91
N GLY A 164 -0.60 4.99 9.89
CA GLY A 164 0.23 5.67 8.89
C GLY A 164 -0.54 6.73 8.11
N GLY A 165 -1.84 6.48 7.83
CA GLY A 165 -2.72 7.49 7.22
C GLY A 165 -2.80 8.77 8.04
N ALA A 166 -2.88 8.66 9.36
CA ALA A 166 -2.90 9.81 10.25
C ALA A 166 -1.58 10.60 10.24
N ARG A 167 -0.44 9.92 10.05
CA ARG A 167 0.86 10.61 9.91
C ARG A 167 0.88 11.46 8.65
N TRP A 168 0.34 10.96 7.54
CA TRP A 168 0.18 11.74 6.32
C TRP A 168 -0.77 12.93 6.51
N ASN A 169 -1.92 12.76 7.21
CA ASN A 169 -2.84 13.85 7.54
C ASN A 169 -2.15 14.96 8.35
N TYR A 170 -1.43 14.57 9.39
CA TYR A 170 -0.67 15.49 10.24
C TYR A 170 0.40 16.25 9.47
N LEU A 171 1.18 15.54 8.64
CA LEU A 171 2.25 16.16 7.85
C LEU A 171 1.71 17.04 6.72
N ALA A 172 0.55 16.71 6.13
CA ALA A 172 -0.13 17.58 5.18
C ALA A 172 -0.52 18.92 5.83
N ALA A 173 -1.13 18.86 7.00
CA ALA A 173 -1.49 20.04 7.80
C ALA A 173 -0.26 20.87 8.20
N TRP A 174 0.78 20.22 8.66
CA TRP A 174 2.05 20.87 9.05
C TRP A 174 2.73 21.55 7.87
N GLY A 175 2.88 20.85 6.73
CA GLY A 175 3.54 21.39 5.53
C GLY A 175 2.80 22.60 4.94
N TRP A 176 1.46 22.54 4.91
CA TRP A 176 0.66 23.70 4.53
C TRP A 176 0.88 24.88 5.48
N ALA A 177 0.84 24.64 6.80
CA ALA A 177 1.04 25.70 7.78
C ALA A 177 2.45 26.31 7.70
N GLN A 178 3.47 25.48 7.51
CA GLN A 178 4.84 25.95 7.32
C GLN A 178 4.97 26.81 6.05
N LYS A 179 4.33 26.41 4.95
CA LYS A 179 4.30 27.19 3.72
C LYS A 179 3.58 28.54 3.91
N LYS A 180 2.45 28.52 4.62
CA LYS A 180 1.63 29.71 4.85
C LYS A 180 2.27 30.71 5.82
N TYR A 181 2.83 30.23 6.91
CA TYR A 181 3.32 31.10 8.00
C TYR A 181 4.85 31.28 8.01
N GLY A 182 5.58 30.47 7.26
CA GLY A 182 7.04 30.61 7.09
C GLY A 182 7.89 30.13 8.28
N SER A 183 7.30 29.53 9.34
CA SER A 183 8.08 29.06 10.48
C SER A 183 7.55 27.75 11.10
N GLN A 184 8.46 26.94 11.63
CA GLN A 184 8.14 25.70 12.35
C GLN A 184 7.29 25.95 13.59
N ALA A 185 7.59 27.03 14.34
CA ALA A 185 6.85 27.36 15.55
C ALA A 185 5.38 27.68 15.25
N GLN A 186 5.10 28.41 14.17
CA GLN A 186 3.75 28.73 13.76
C GLN A 186 3.02 27.50 13.19
N ALA A 187 3.74 26.62 12.48
CA ALA A 187 3.17 25.34 12.04
C ALA A 187 2.79 24.46 13.24
N GLN A 188 3.63 24.39 14.28
CA GLN A 188 3.33 23.69 15.53
C GLN A 188 2.09 24.25 16.22
N GLN A 189 1.99 25.58 16.34
CA GLN A 189 0.81 26.25 16.92
C GLN A 189 -0.47 25.97 16.13
N TYR A 190 -0.37 25.99 14.78
CA TYR A 190 -1.49 25.65 13.92
C TYR A 190 -1.96 24.21 14.12
N VAL A 191 -1.05 23.23 14.08
CA VAL A 191 -1.40 21.81 14.26
C VAL A 191 -1.93 21.54 15.68
N ALA A 192 -1.41 22.21 16.71
CA ALA A 192 -1.95 22.13 18.06
C ALA A 192 -3.42 22.59 18.11
N ARG A 193 -3.76 23.71 17.44
CA ARG A 193 -5.16 24.19 17.33
C ARG A 193 -6.03 23.20 16.54
N LEU A 194 -5.51 22.62 15.46
CA LEU A 194 -6.24 21.62 14.69
C LEU A 194 -6.55 20.40 15.56
N LEU A 195 -5.57 19.89 16.31
CA LEU A 195 -5.75 18.74 17.20
C LEU A 195 -6.71 19.06 18.38
N ALA A 196 -6.79 20.33 18.81
CA ALA A 196 -7.77 20.76 19.81
C ALA A 196 -9.24 20.62 19.30
N ASN A 197 -9.45 20.64 18.00
CA ASN A 197 -10.74 20.41 17.35
C ASN A 197 -11.02 18.94 17.03
N VAL A 198 -10.13 18.02 17.40
CA VAL A 198 -10.29 16.57 17.18
C VAL A 198 -10.92 15.93 18.43
N PRO A 199 -12.20 15.50 18.36
CA PRO A 199 -12.89 14.94 19.51
C PRO A 199 -12.50 13.50 19.82
N VAL A 200 -12.02 12.75 18.82
CA VAL A 200 -11.66 11.34 18.95
C VAL A 200 -10.54 10.98 17.97
N LEU A 201 -9.61 10.14 18.41
CA LEU A 201 -8.56 9.55 17.58
C LEU A 201 -8.80 8.05 17.45
N ASP A 202 -9.35 7.63 16.32
CA ASP A 202 -9.53 6.22 15.98
C ASP A 202 -8.17 5.55 15.69
N SER A 203 -8.08 4.23 15.85
CA SER A 203 -6.83 3.49 15.69
C SER A 203 -6.33 3.38 14.24
N GLY A 204 -7.19 3.64 13.24
CA GLY A 204 -6.89 3.56 11.81
C GLY A 204 -7.86 4.35 10.96
N ALA A 205 -7.56 4.49 9.68
CA ALA A 205 -8.34 5.31 8.75
C ALA A 205 -9.79 4.83 8.62
N ARG A 206 -10.03 3.51 8.53
CA ARG A 206 -11.38 2.96 8.43
C ARG A 206 -12.23 3.27 9.67
N GLY A 207 -11.63 3.25 10.87
CA GLY A 207 -12.29 3.66 12.10
C GLY A 207 -12.72 5.13 12.06
N ALA A 208 -11.84 6.02 11.61
CA ALA A 208 -12.13 7.43 11.44
C ALA A 208 -13.24 7.68 10.40
N THR A 209 -13.23 6.95 9.28
CA THR A 209 -14.29 6.99 8.27
C THR A 209 -15.64 6.55 8.88
N THR A 210 -15.68 5.44 9.61
CA THR A 210 -16.89 4.97 10.32
C THR A 210 -17.38 6.00 11.34
N THR A 211 -16.49 6.59 12.12
CA THR A 211 -16.84 7.65 13.09
C THR A 211 -17.47 8.85 12.41
N PHE A 212 -16.91 9.31 11.30
CA PHE A 212 -17.48 10.41 10.54
C PHE A 212 -18.73 10.01 9.78
N VAL A 213 -18.69 8.97 8.97
CA VAL A 213 -19.76 8.64 8.02
C VAL A 213 -20.97 8.01 8.69
N GLU A 214 -20.76 6.99 9.55
CA GLU A 214 -21.84 6.17 10.11
C GLU A 214 -22.33 6.74 11.44
N ARG A 215 -21.40 7.19 12.31
CA ARG A 215 -21.76 7.73 13.63
C ARG A 215 -22.11 9.21 13.60
N GLY A 216 -21.88 9.89 12.49
CA GLY A 216 -22.25 11.30 12.33
C GLY A 216 -21.42 12.28 13.14
N VAL A 217 -20.24 11.88 13.64
CA VAL A 217 -19.36 12.72 14.47
C VAL A 217 -18.49 13.61 13.59
N GLY A 218 -18.36 14.89 13.98
CA GLY A 218 -17.50 15.87 13.31
C GLY A 218 -18.11 16.50 12.05
N ASP A 219 -17.49 17.55 11.60
CA ASP A 219 -17.88 18.35 10.43
C ASP A 219 -17.02 18.04 9.20
N VAL A 220 -15.78 17.60 9.42
CA VAL A 220 -14.80 17.28 8.39
C VAL A 220 -13.96 16.08 8.78
N LEU A 221 -13.71 15.19 7.80
CA LEU A 221 -12.78 14.09 7.92
C LEU A 221 -11.54 14.40 7.06
N LEU A 222 -10.36 14.39 7.66
CA LEU A 222 -9.10 14.33 6.92
C LEU A 222 -8.95 12.91 6.37
N ALA A 223 -9.14 12.76 5.08
CA ALA A 223 -9.20 11.47 4.41
C ALA A 223 -8.12 11.35 3.34
N TRP A 224 -7.68 10.12 3.11
CA TRP A 224 -7.03 9.80 1.86
C TRP A 224 -8.00 9.98 0.70
N GLU A 225 -7.50 10.49 -0.41
CA GLU A 225 -8.32 10.83 -1.60
C GLU A 225 -9.13 9.62 -2.08
N ASN A 226 -8.51 8.43 -2.12
CA ASN A 226 -9.21 7.20 -2.49
C ASN A 226 -10.33 6.81 -1.52
N GLU A 227 -10.15 6.98 -0.21
CA GLU A 227 -11.19 6.73 0.80
C GLU A 227 -12.37 7.70 0.64
N ALA A 228 -12.07 8.98 0.40
CA ALA A 228 -13.11 9.98 0.19
C ALA A 228 -13.93 9.71 -1.08
N LEU A 229 -13.27 9.36 -2.18
CA LEU A 229 -13.92 9.02 -3.44
C LEU A 229 -14.73 7.71 -3.34
N LEU A 230 -14.19 6.71 -2.62
CA LEU A 230 -14.90 5.47 -2.35
C LEU A 230 -16.15 5.70 -1.49
N ALA A 231 -16.07 6.56 -0.47
CA ALA A 231 -17.21 6.92 0.36
C ALA A 231 -18.33 7.56 -0.47
N LEU A 232 -18.01 8.45 -1.40
CA LEU A 232 -19.01 9.02 -2.31
C LEU A 232 -19.64 7.95 -3.22
N LYS A 233 -18.85 7.01 -3.73
CA LYS A 233 -19.35 5.92 -4.58
C LYS A 233 -20.30 4.99 -3.84
N GLU A 234 -19.93 4.57 -2.63
CA GLU A 234 -20.66 3.55 -1.86
C GLU A 234 -21.87 4.11 -1.14
N LEU A 235 -21.78 5.33 -0.62
CA LEU A 235 -22.81 5.94 0.22
C LEU A 235 -23.72 6.91 -0.53
N GLY A 236 -23.35 7.22 -1.77
CA GLY A 236 -24.06 8.15 -2.65
C GLY A 236 -23.57 9.60 -2.53
N PRO A 237 -23.64 10.35 -3.64
CA PRO A 237 -23.17 11.74 -3.73
C PRO A 237 -24.01 12.72 -2.91
N ASP A 238 -25.15 12.27 -2.34
CA ASP A 238 -26.08 13.11 -1.61
C ASP A 238 -25.76 13.26 -0.12
N LYS A 239 -24.72 12.57 0.36
CA LYS A 239 -24.36 12.59 1.80
C LYS A 239 -23.14 13.44 2.13
N PHE A 240 -22.20 13.52 1.21
CA PHE A 240 -20.91 14.17 1.44
C PHE A 240 -20.45 14.93 0.19
N ASP A 241 -19.54 15.88 0.42
CA ASP A 241 -18.76 16.53 -0.65
C ASP A 241 -17.28 16.39 -0.33
N ILE A 242 -16.44 16.42 -1.37
CA ILE A 242 -14.97 16.45 -1.23
C ILE A 242 -14.50 17.87 -1.46
N VAL A 243 -13.71 18.38 -0.52
CA VAL A 243 -12.99 19.65 -0.64
C VAL A 243 -11.51 19.34 -0.82
N ALA A 244 -10.94 19.75 -1.94
CA ALA A 244 -9.51 19.68 -2.17
C ALA A 244 -8.83 20.90 -1.57
N PRO A 245 -7.88 20.74 -0.63
CA PRO A 245 -7.16 21.89 -0.07
C PRO A 245 -6.25 22.53 -1.10
N SER A 246 -5.82 23.77 -0.83
CA SER A 246 -4.90 24.51 -1.72
C SER A 246 -3.56 23.78 -1.92
N VAL A 247 -3.05 23.17 -0.85
CA VAL A 247 -1.79 22.40 -0.82
C VAL A 247 -1.98 21.15 0.02
N SER A 248 -1.40 20.03 -0.41
CA SER A 248 -1.39 18.79 0.35
C SER A 248 -0.08 18.04 0.15
N ILE A 249 0.06 16.86 0.76
CA ILE A 249 1.26 16.03 0.66
C ILE A 249 1.04 14.92 -0.38
N LEU A 250 2.07 14.63 -1.17
CA LEU A 250 2.10 13.45 -2.02
C LEU A 250 2.31 12.21 -1.14
N ALA A 251 1.29 11.40 -1.01
CA ALA A 251 1.38 10.14 -0.28
C ALA A 251 1.88 9.03 -1.21
N GLU A 252 3.01 8.43 -0.84
CA GLU A 252 3.70 7.39 -1.61
C GLU A 252 3.77 6.10 -0.78
N PRO A 253 2.69 5.28 -0.78
CA PRO A 253 2.66 4.04 -0.01
C PRO A 253 3.52 2.95 -0.67
N PRO A 254 4.56 2.46 0.03
CA PRO A 254 5.49 1.51 -0.55
C PRO A 254 5.12 0.05 -0.27
N VAL A 255 5.73 -0.83 -1.07
CA VAL A 255 5.52 -2.28 -0.98
C VAL A 255 6.85 -3.02 -1.01
N THR A 256 6.94 -4.17 -0.34
CA THR A 256 8.11 -5.06 -0.45
C THR A 256 7.76 -6.51 -0.08
N VAL A 257 8.56 -7.45 -0.56
CA VAL A 257 8.55 -8.83 -0.04
C VAL A 257 9.23 -8.87 1.33
N VAL A 258 8.78 -9.77 2.20
CA VAL A 258 9.41 -10.02 3.50
C VAL A 258 10.38 -11.19 3.35
N ASP A 259 11.65 -10.89 3.11
CA ASP A 259 12.68 -11.85 2.67
C ASP A 259 12.74 -13.12 3.51
N LYS A 260 12.87 -12.99 4.82
CA LYS A 260 12.99 -14.14 5.70
C LYS A 260 11.76 -15.04 5.68
N VAL A 261 10.59 -14.47 5.45
CA VAL A 261 9.34 -15.24 5.39
C VAL A 261 9.23 -15.95 4.06
N VAL A 262 9.40 -15.25 2.94
CA VAL A 262 9.27 -15.88 1.61
C VAL A 262 10.33 -16.94 1.35
N ASP A 263 11.54 -16.78 1.90
CA ASP A 263 12.61 -17.80 1.80
C ASP A 263 12.26 -19.05 2.64
N LYS A 264 11.82 -18.86 3.87
CA LYS A 264 11.37 -19.96 4.74
C LYS A 264 10.21 -20.74 4.12
N ARG A 265 9.26 -20.04 3.49
CA ARG A 265 8.04 -20.62 2.92
C ARG A 265 8.18 -21.09 1.47
N GLY A 266 9.27 -20.74 0.79
CA GLY A 266 9.47 -21.03 -0.63
C GLY A 266 8.52 -20.26 -1.55
N THR A 267 8.00 -19.11 -1.11
CA THR A 267 7.00 -18.30 -1.83
C THR A 267 7.59 -17.10 -2.56
N ARG A 268 8.92 -16.92 -2.55
CA ARG A 268 9.59 -15.73 -3.11
C ARG A 268 9.20 -15.41 -4.54
N ALA A 269 9.19 -16.40 -5.43
CA ALA A 269 8.90 -16.16 -6.84
C ALA A 269 7.48 -15.61 -7.07
N VAL A 270 6.49 -16.16 -6.40
CA VAL A 270 5.09 -15.72 -6.53
C VAL A 270 4.86 -14.40 -5.78
N ALA A 271 5.49 -14.18 -4.62
CA ALA A 271 5.41 -12.93 -3.89
C ALA A 271 6.03 -11.76 -4.67
N GLN A 272 7.18 -11.98 -5.30
CA GLN A 272 7.79 -10.98 -6.20
C GLN A 272 6.90 -10.69 -7.40
N ALA A 273 6.38 -11.72 -8.07
CA ALA A 273 5.47 -11.56 -9.20
C ALA A 273 4.18 -10.82 -8.82
N TYR A 274 3.69 -11.01 -7.59
CA TYR A 274 2.54 -10.27 -7.06
C TYR A 274 2.83 -8.77 -6.94
N LEU A 275 4.01 -8.39 -6.43
CA LEU A 275 4.39 -6.98 -6.37
C LEU A 275 4.68 -6.39 -7.76
N ASP A 276 5.32 -7.14 -8.65
CA ASP A 276 5.56 -6.71 -10.04
C ASP A 276 4.24 -6.49 -10.79
N PHE A 277 3.20 -7.27 -10.48
CA PHE A 277 1.88 -7.10 -11.05
C PHE A 277 1.27 -5.71 -10.78
N LEU A 278 1.57 -5.10 -9.63
CA LEU A 278 1.10 -3.75 -9.30
C LEU A 278 1.63 -2.69 -10.29
N TYR A 279 2.77 -2.94 -10.91
CA TYR A 279 3.39 -2.06 -11.93
C TYR A 279 2.97 -2.42 -13.36
N SER A 280 2.22 -3.49 -13.56
CA SER A 280 1.71 -3.90 -14.86
C SER A 280 0.59 -2.96 -15.33
N PRO A 281 0.27 -2.91 -16.65
CA PRO A 281 -0.88 -2.15 -17.14
C PRO A 281 -2.19 -2.48 -16.41
N THR A 282 -2.43 -3.77 -16.12
CA THR A 282 -3.61 -4.22 -15.36
C THR A 282 -3.58 -3.72 -13.92
N GLY A 283 -2.44 -3.83 -13.22
CA GLY A 283 -2.30 -3.32 -11.85
C GLY A 283 -2.49 -1.81 -11.75
N GLN A 284 -1.97 -1.07 -12.72
CA GLN A 284 -2.14 0.39 -12.81
C GLN A 284 -3.57 0.81 -13.15
N ASP A 285 -4.25 0.04 -14.00
CA ASP A 285 -5.67 0.26 -14.29
C ASP A 285 -6.54 0.00 -13.04
N LEU A 286 -6.27 -1.07 -12.31
CA LEU A 286 -6.93 -1.37 -11.03
C LEU A 286 -6.67 -0.28 -9.97
N ALA A 287 -5.46 0.29 -9.93
CA ALA A 287 -5.16 1.42 -9.04
C ALA A 287 -6.08 2.60 -9.36
N GLY A 288 -6.20 3.00 -10.63
CA GLY A 288 -7.10 4.06 -11.08
C GLY A 288 -8.57 3.78 -10.80
N GLN A 289 -9.04 2.54 -11.02
CA GLN A 289 -10.42 2.11 -10.71
C GLN A 289 -10.76 2.22 -9.23
N ASN A 290 -9.77 2.02 -8.36
CA ASN A 290 -9.88 2.13 -6.92
C ASN A 290 -9.42 3.49 -6.37
N TYR A 291 -9.41 4.52 -7.24
CA TYR A 291 -9.13 5.90 -6.86
C TYR A 291 -7.72 6.18 -6.32
N TYR A 292 -6.77 5.28 -6.55
CA TYR A 292 -5.36 5.61 -6.41
C TYR A 292 -4.84 6.27 -7.68
N ARG A 293 -3.91 7.21 -7.53
CA ARG A 293 -3.27 7.88 -8.66
C ARG A 293 -2.23 6.94 -9.28
N PRO A 294 -2.46 6.44 -10.51
CA PRO A 294 -1.49 5.57 -11.18
C PRO A 294 -0.18 6.29 -11.47
N ILE A 295 0.93 5.56 -11.45
CA ILE A 295 2.25 6.07 -11.86
C ILE A 295 2.53 5.85 -13.35
N ASP A 296 1.83 4.91 -13.99
CA ASP A 296 1.88 4.72 -15.45
C ASP A 296 1.18 5.88 -16.16
N ALA A 297 1.85 6.47 -17.16
CA ALA A 297 1.36 7.67 -17.84
C ALA A 297 0.02 7.45 -18.56
N SER A 298 -0.19 6.27 -19.15
CA SER A 298 -1.43 5.94 -19.85
C SER A 298 -2.60 5.78 -18.89
N ALA A 299 -2.39 5.04 -17.80
CA ALA A 299 -3.40 4.89 -16.75
C ALA A 299 -3.66 6.23 -16.05
N ALA A 300 -2.63 7.03 -15.75
CA ALA A 300 -2.78 8.36 -15.17
C ALA A 300 -3.65 9.28 -16.06
N ALA A 301 -3.41 9.29 -17.36
CA ALA A 301 -4.22 10.07 -18.32
C ALA A 301 -5.68 9.59 -18.35
N LYS A 302 -5.92 8.28 -18.36
CA LYS A 302 -7.25 7.67 -18.35
C LYS A 302 -8.08 8.12 -17.15
N TYR A 303 -7.47 8.18 -15.97
CA TYR A 303 -8.15 8.47 -14.70
C TYR A 303 -8.01 9.92 -14.22
N ALA A 304 -7.32 10.79 -14.97
CA ALA A 304 -7.01 12.16 -14.54
C ALA A 304 -8.22 12.99 -14.11
N ARG A 305 -9.39 12.76 -14.72
CA ARG A 305 -10.61 13.54 -14.46
C ARG A 305 -11.26 13.27 -13.11
N GLN A 306 -10.94 12.15 -12.48
CA GLN A 306 -11.52 11.80 -11.17
C GLN A 306 -10.75 12.43 -10.00
N PHE A 307 -9.55 12.96 -10.25
CA PHE A 307 -8.70 13.54 -9.22
C PHE A 307 -8.75 15.07 -9.25
N PRO A 308 -8.98 15.73 -8.11
CA PRO A 308 -8.88 17.17 -8.02
C PRO A 308 -7.43 17.63 -8.27
N LYS A 309 -7.30 18.84 -8.78
CA LYS A 309 -6.00 19.50 -8.88
C LYS A 309 -5.62 20.07 -7.51
N VAL A 310 -4.53 19.58 -6.94
CA VAL A 310 -3.98 20.02 -5.67
C VAL A 310 -2.49 20.24 -5.84
N GLU A 311 -1.96 21.32 -5.28
CA GLU A 311 -0.51 21.49 -5.19
C GLU A 311 0.05 20.50 -4.18
N LEU A 312 1.04 19.69 -4.59
CA LEU A 312 1.59 18.62 -3.76
C LEU A 312 3.06 18.89 -3.45
N PHE A 313 3.43 18.72 -2.19
CA PHE A 313 4.83 18.63 -1.76
C PHE A 313 5.16 17.18 -1.35
N THR A 314 6.43 16.80 -1.38
CA THR A 314 6.88 15.48 -0.97
C THR A 314 7.38 15.48 0.47
N ILE A 315 7.45 14.27 1.06
CA ILE A 315 8.02 14.08 2.40
C ILE A 315 9.49 14.54 2.46
N ASP A 316 10.25 14.33 1.39
CA ASP A 316 11.65 14.73 1.32
C ASP A 316 11.81 16.25 1.24
N GLN A 317 11.01 16.92 0.42
CA GLN A 317 11.05 18.38 0.27
C GLN A 317 10.71 19.12 1.57
N ALA A 318 9.64 18.70 2.26
CA ALA A 318 9.13 19.43 3.41
C ALA A 318 9.76 19.00 4.75
N PHE A 319 10.15 17.71 4.87
CA PHE A 319 10.58 17.14 6.15
C PHE A 319 11.96 16.48 6.13
N GLY A 320 12.59 16.36 4.96
CA GLY A 320 13.88 15.69 4.81
C GLY A 320 13.78 14.17 4.96
N GLY A 321 12.63 13.59 4.58
CA GLY A 321 12.36 12.16 4.55
C GLY A 321 11.70 11.61 5.82
N TRP A 322 11.25 10.35 5.71
CA TRP A 322 10.47 9.69 6.77
C TRP A 322 11.23 9.50 8.07
N ALA A 323 12.50 9.13 8.04
CA ALA A 323 13.29 8.93 9.27
C ALA A 323 13.34 10.20 10.12
N LYS A 324 13.55 11.36 9.48
CA LYS A 324 13.57 12.66 10.17
C LYS A 324 12.17 13.06 10.65
N ALA A 325 11.15 12.91 9.80
CA ALA A 325 9.77 13.21 10.16
C ALA A 325 9.31 12.36 11.36
N GLN A 326 9.58 11.07 11.36
CA GLN A 326 9.26 10.16 12.46
C GLN A 326 9.93 10.58 13.76
N LYS A 327 11.25 10.82 13.71
CA LYS A 327 12.01 11.23 14.88
C LYS A 327 11.50 12.55 15.49
N THR A 328 11.18 13.52 14.63
CA THR A 328 10.76 14.85 15.08
C THR A 328 9.32 14.85 15.59
N HIS A 329 8.42 14.20 14.86
CA HIS A 329 6.98 14.38 15.10
C HIS A 329 6.32 13.22 15.84
N PHE A 330 6.72 11.96 15.60
CA PHE A 330 5.95 10.80 16.01
C PHE A 330 6.66 9.84 16.96
N ALA A 331 7.97 9.99 17.19
CA ALA A 331 8.68 9.26 18.23
C ALA A 331 8.09 9.59 19.62
N ASP A 332 8.35 8.75 20.60
CA ASP A 332 7.91 9.00 21.98
C ASP A 332 8.55 10.30 22.48
N GLY A 333 7.70 11.18 23.00
CA GLY A 333 8.07 12.55 23.38
C GLY A 333 8.28 13.51 22.19
N GLY A 334 8.00 13.07 20.95
CA GLY A 334 8.04 13.92 19.76
C GLY A 334 6.97 15.02 19.77
N THR A 335 6.98 15.83 18.72
CA THR A 335 6.10 17.03 18.67
C THR A 335 4.62 16.69 18.81
N PHE A 336 4.16 15.56 18.24
CA PHE A 336 2.77 15.14 18.41
C PHE A 336 2.41 14.94 19.90
N ASP A 337 3.25 14.24 20.67
CA ASP A 337 3.00 14.00 22.09
C ASP A 337 3.01 15.30 22.92
N GLN A 338 3.83 16.28 22.50
CA GLN A 338 3.95 17.57 23.19
C GLN A 338 2.70 18.46 22.98
N ILE A 339 2.10 18.40 21.77
CA ILE A 339 0.98 19.29 21.41
C ILE A 339 -0.41 18.63 21.58
N TYR A 340 -0.47 17.30 21.61
CA TYR A 340 -1.72 16.57 21.82
C TYR A 340 -1.95 16.35 23.33
N THR A 341 -2.64 17.26 23.96
CA THR A 341 -3.12 17.08 25.34
C THR A 341 -4.46 16.39 25.32
N ARG A 342 -4.55 15.16 25.86
CA ARG A 342 -5.84 14.49 26.08
C ARG A 342 -6.72 15.43 26.94
N LYS A 343 -7.92 15.75 26.42
CA LYS A 343 -8.97 16.40 27.19
C LYS A 343 -9.63 15.41 28.13
#